data_2b06d75361b7be3ac3d1d374486f2fde
#
_entry.id   2b06d75361b7be3ac3d1d374486f2fde
#
_cell.length_a   1.000
_cell.length_b   1.000
_cell.length_c   1.000
_cell.angle_alpha   90.00
_cell.angle_beta   90.00
_cell.angle_gamma   90.00
#
_symmetry.space_group_name_H-M   'P 1'
#
loop_
_entity.id
_entity.type
_entity.pdbx_description
1 polymer ?
#
loop_
_entity_poly.entity_id
_entity_poly.type
_entity_poly.pdbx_seq_one_letter_code
_entity_poly.pdbx_strand_id
1 'polypeptide(L)'
;MKFRLSKKSILKGLEGRLGENDYLEPLEHLIESFKNESRLNLAGNLGVRHQLINRLKVRAQLHDFIDDKNLPEPANPIFVMGLPRSGTTFLFDLLSCDEQYRSPLFWEITRPFPLVEKGSKEAKKRIKQTNRELGLARKFIPNLLGMHHIHAEMPEECSLINTMNVRSFIFMCMANSPSYEKFLKTCDFSDTFMWQKRFLQALEMQEKPEKWLLKDPSHISHTPELVSTYPGAKFIHIHRNPVKSIGSLSSLTMSVRSGLSNHADPHEIGAAVLDFWQYAIEKSISDRSEHLTSEQIIDIDYRDFIKNPLEQIKQIYQHFNFELSQSTLGQMQVYIDNQSKEGHKPHHYSLEDFGLDEDKVQEAFSNYNRIHNF
;
A
#
# COMPACT_ATOMS: atom_id res chain seq x y z
N MET A 1 -15.11 -12.35 -28.26
CA MET A 1 -15.38 -10.94 -27.94
C MET A 1 -14.17 -10.42 -27.15
N LYS A 2 -13.30 -9.57 -27.74
CA LYS A 2 -12.16 -8.99 -27.00
C LYS A 2 -12.71 -7.99 -25.99
N PHE A 3 -12.69 -8.31 -24.71
CA PHE A 3 -12.95 -7.34 -23.62
C PHE A 3 -11.86 -6.26 -23.70
N ARG A 4 -12.14 -5.15 -24.35
CA ARG A 4 -11.20 -4.03 -24.43
C ARG A 4 -11.34 -3.19 -23.17
N LEU A 5 -10.25 -3.06 -22.42
CA LEU A 5 -10.09 -1.96 -21.47
C LEU A 5 -10.28 -0.65 -22.26
N SER A 6 -11.33 0.12 -21.93
CA SER A 6 -11.55 1.42 -22.56
C SER A 6 -12.14 2.39 -21.55
N LYS A 7 -11.71 3.64 -21.60
CA LYS A 7 -12.22 4.73 -20.75
C LYS A 7 -13.75 4.74 -20.70
N LYS A 8 -14.40 4.71 -21.89
CA LYS A 8 -15.86 4.67 -22.02
C LYS A 8 -16.50 3.50 -21.26
N SER A 9 -15.89 2.30 -21.31
CA SER A 9 -16.47 1.12 -20.66
C SER A 9 -16.23 1.09 -19.14
N ILE A 10 -15.17 1.75 -18.67
CA ILE A 10 -14.82 1.85 -17.23
C ILE A 10 -15.67 2.92 -16.58
N LEU A 11 -15.84 4.07 -17.22
CA LEU A 11 -16.58 5.21 -16.67
C LEU A 11 -18.12 5.12 -16.85
N LYS A 12 -18.61 4.12 -17.57
CA LYS A 12 -20.04 3.98 -17.83
C LYS A 12 -20.88 3.97 -16.55
N GLY A 13 -21.76 4.97 -16.42
CA GLY A 13 -22.65 5.16 -15.25
C GLY A 13 -21.98 5.82 -14.04
N LEU A 14 -20.78 6.39 -14.23
CA LEU A 14 -20.05 7.16 -13.23
C LEU A 14 -19.88 8.63 -13.65
N GLU A 15 -20.34 8.98 -14.84
CA GLU A 15 -20.18 10.32 -15.41
C GLU A 15 -20.80 11.38 -14.50
N GLY A 16 -20.06 12.46 -14.21
CA GLY A 16 -20.51 13.55 -13.34
C GLY A 16 -20.52 13.25 -11.84
N ARG A 17 -20.10 12.05 -11.41
CA ARG A 17 -20.12 11.63 -9.99
C ARG A 17 -18.73 11.42 -9.39
N LEU A 18 -17.67 11.67 -10.15
CA LEU A 18 -16.29 11.36 -9.71
C LEU A 18 -15.58 12.58 -9.10
N GLY A 19 -16.26 13.71 -8.96
CA GLY A 19 -15.69 14.96 -8.51
C GLY A 19 -14.73 15.55 -9.55
N GLU A 20 -13.59 16.02 -9.10
CA GLU A 20 -12.56 16.63 -9.94
C GLU A 20 -12.02 15.63 -10.98
N ASN A 21 -11.51 16.14 -12.11
CA ASN A 21 -11.04 15.31 -13.24
C ASN A 21 -9.59 14.80 -13.09
N ASP A 22 -9.02 14.90 -11.91
CA ASP A 22 -7.65 14.51 -11.56
C ASP A 22 -7.34 13.01 -11.77
N TYR A 23 -8.37 12.16 -11.83
CA TYR A 23 -8.27 10.74 -12.13
C TYR A 23 -8.15 10.42 -13.64
N LEU A 24 -8.45 11.37 -14.53
CA LEU A 24 -8.55 11.10 -15.97
C LEU A 24 -7.20 10.82 -16.61
N GLU A 25 -6.21 11.67 -16.37
CA GLU A 25 -4.87 11.50 -16.90
C GLU A 25 -4.24 10.18 -16.47
N PRO A 26 -4.18 9.82 -15.15
CA PRO A 26 -3.62 8.54 -14.75
C PRO A 26 -4.42 7.34 -15.27
N LEU A 27 -5.74 7.46 -15.44
CA LEU A 27 -6.57 6.43 -16.03
C LEU A 27 -6.23 6.20 -17.52
N GLU A 28 -5.98 7.26 -18.27
CA GLU A 28 -5.59 7.18 -19.68
C GLU A 28 -4.21 6.54 -19.83
N HIS A 29 -3.22 6.97 -19.03
CA HIS A 29 -1.90 6.36 -18.99
C HIS A 29 -1.95 4.87 -18.65
N LEU A 30 -2.72 4.50 -17.61
CA LEU A 30 -2.86 3.09 -17.22
C LEU A 30 -3.53 2.24 -18.29
N ILE A 31 -4.62 2.73 -18.89
CA ILE A 31 -5.34 2.01 -19.95
C ILE A 31 -4.44 1.81 -21.16
N GLU A 32 -3.69 2.82 -21.58
CA GLU A 32 -2.81 2.76 -22.73
C GLU A 32 -1.65 1.81 -22.50
N SER A 33 -0.98 1.90 -21.36
CA SER A 33 0.07 0.98 -20.95
C SER A 33 -0.44 -0.47 -20.92
N PHE A 34 -1.59 -0.72 -20.28
CA PHE A 34 -2.14 -2.07 -20.20
C PHE A 34 -2.58 -2.64 -21.54
N LYS A 35 -3.02 -1.83 -22.47
CA LYS A 35 -3.36 -2.29 -23.83
C LYS A 35 -2.14 -2.69 -24.65
N ASN A 36 -1.05 -1.92 -24.52
CA ASN A 36 0.09 -2.02 -25.41
C ASN A 36 1.23 -2.86 -24.84
N GLU A 37 1.36 -2.96 -23.52
CA GLU A 37 2.54 -3.49 -22.85
C GLU A 37 2.26 -4.74 -21.99
N SER A 38 1.07 -4.84 -21.36
CA SER A 38 0.83 -5.75 -20.24
C SER A 38 0.65 -7.23 -20.59
N ARG A 39 0.30 -7.56 -21.83
CA ARG A 39 0.02 -8.94 -22.27
C ARG A 39 -0.94 -9.72 -21.35
N LEU A 40 -1.94 -9.01 -20.77
CA LEU A 40 -2.93 -9.60 -19.85
C LEU A 40 -3.69 -10.77 -20.53
N ASN A 41 -3.85 -11.86 -19.79
CA ASN A 41 -4.75 -12.94 -20.16
C ASN A 41 -6.22 -12.54 -19.92
N LEU A 42 -7.17 -13.45 -20.19
CA LEU A 42 -8.60 -13.16 -19.99
C LEU A 42 -8.93 -12.82 -18.53
N ALA A 43 -8.39 -13.59 -17.57
CA ALA A 43 -8.60 -13.36 -16.15
C ALA A 43 -8.01 -12.02 -15.70
N GLY A 44 -6.80 -11.67 -16.17
CA GLY A 44 -6.16 -10.40 -15.91
C GLY A 44 -6.96 -9.22 -16.46
N ASN A 45 -7.43 -9.29 -17.71
CA ASN A 45 -8.28 -8.25 -18.30
C ASN A 45 -9.58 -8.03 -17.53
N LEU A 46 -10.24 -9.12 -17.11
CA LEU A 46 -11.47 -9.04 -16.32
C LEU A 46 -11.18 -8.52 -14.90
N GLY A 47 -10.12 -9.01 -14.26
CA GLY A 47 -9.72 -8.61 -12.91
C GLY A 47 -9.35 -7.13 -12.82
N VAL A 48 -8.48 -6.65 -13.70
CA VAL A 48 -8.08 -5.24 -13.77
C VAL A 48 -9.29 -4.34 -14.05
N ARG A 49 -10.11 -4.71 -15.05
CA ARG A 49 -11.32 -3.94 -15.35
C ARG A 49 -12.28 -3.88 -14.15
N HIS A 50 -12.49 -5.01 -13.48
CA HIS A 50 -13.33 -5.08 -12.30
C HIS A 50 -12.79 -4.20 -11.16
N GLN A 51 -11.49 -4.27 -10.91
CA GLN A 51 -10.84 -3.44 -9.90
C GLN A 51 -10.99 -1.95 -10.21
N LEU A 52 -10.68 -1.50 -11.43
CA LEU A 52 -10.82 -0.09 -11.81
C LEU A 52 -12.26 0.41 -11.64
N ILE A 53 -13.25 -0.34 -12.13
CA ILE A 53 -14.66 0.04 -11.98
C ILE A 53 -15.05 0.14 -10.51
N ASN A 54 -14.64 -0.82 -9.68
CA ASN A 54 -14.99 -0.81 -8.26
C ASN A 54 -14.31 0.34 -7.50
N ARG A 55 -13.05 0.64 -7.81
CA ARG A 55 -12.34 1.77 -7.17
C ARG A 55 -12.94 3.11 -7.55
N LEU A 56 -13.26 3.32 -8.82
CA LEU A 56 -13.95 4.53 -9.28
C LEU A 56 -15.40 4.63 -8.75
N LYS A 57 -16.09 3.50 -8.54
CA LYS A 57 -17.38 3.49 -7.83
C LYS A 57 -17.24 3.94 -6.38
N VAL A 58 -16.20 3.49 -5.67
CA VAL A 58 -15.94 3.94 -4.30
C VAL A 58 -15.65 5.44 -4.29
N ARG A 59 -14.87 5.95 -5.25
CA ARG A 59 -14.62 7.38 -5.41
C ARG A 59 -15.93 8.17 -5.65
N ALA A 60 -16.81 7.69 -6.55
CA ALA A 60 -18.09 8.32 -6.82
C ALA A 60 -18.99 8.34 -5.56
N GLN A 61 -19.02 7.23 -4.83
CA GLN A 61 -19.79 7.15 -3.57
C GLN A 61 -19.22 8.07 -2.49
N LEU A 62 -17.87 8.19 -2.42
CA LEU A 62 -17.22 9.13 -1.52
C LEU A 62 -17.57 10.57 -1.90
N HIS A 63 -17.47 10.92 -3.18
CA HIS A 63 -17.85 12.25 -3.68
C HIS A 63 -19.29 12.56 -3.33
N ASP A 64 -20.25 11.69 -3.67
CA ASP A 64 -21.66 11.88 -3.33
C ASP A 64 -21.88 12.03 -1.81
N PHE A 65 -21.06 11.34 -0.99
CA PHE A 65 -21.17 11.40 0.46
C PHE A 65 -20.66 12.72 1.05
N ILE A 66 -19.63 13.31 0.47
CA ILE A 66 -18.95 14.51 1.01
C ILE A 66 -19.43 15.83 0.37
N ASP A 67 -20.14 15.78 -0.77
CA ASP A 67 -20.45 16.93 -1.65
C ASP A 67 -21.02 18.14 -0.89
N ASP A 68 -21.94 17.89 0.03
CA ASP A 68 -22.58 18.96 0.83
C ASP A 68 -22.05 19.05 2.29
N LYS A 69 -20.90 18.42 2.59
CA LYS A 69 -20.40 18.31 3.97
C LYS A 69 -19.11 19.05 4.18
N ASN A 70 -19.07 19.87 5.21
CA ASN A 70 -17.83 20.39 5.77
C ASN A 70 -17.29 19.36 6.76
N LEU A 71 -16.43 18.44 6.30
CA LEU A 71 -15.82 17.43 7.15
C LEU A 71 -14.68 18.05 7.97
N PRO A 72 -14.58 17.73 9.28
CA PRO A 72 -13.47 18.19 10.11
C PRO A 72 -12.15 17.60 9.64
N GLU A 73 -11.04 18.22 10.05
CA GLU A 73 -9.72 17.62 9.86
C GLU A 73 -9.68 16.22 10.50
N PRO A 74 -9.11 15.23 9.80
CA PRO A 74 -9.00 13.89 10.34
C PRO A 74 -7.98 13.86 11.48
N ALA A 75 -8.08 12.86 12.34
CA ALA A 75 -7.06 12.58 13.34
C ALA A 75 -5.68 12.45 12.68
N ASN A 76 -4.64 13.00 13.31
CA ASN A 76 -3.30 13.01 12.76
C ASN A 76 -2.79 11.59 12.48
N PRO A 77 -2.33 11.31 11.26
CA PRO A 77 -1.84 9.99 10.91
C PRO A 77 -0.40 9.75 11.37
N ILE A 78 -0.13 8.47 11.65
CA ILE A 78 1.21 7.90 11.74
C ILE A 78 1.40 7.03 10.51
N PHE A 79 2.41 7.32 9.70
CA PHE A 79 2.74 6.56 8.50
C PHE A 79 3.88 5.58 8.76
N VAL A 80 3.61 4.29 8.60
CA VAL A 80 4.65 3.26 8.53
C VAL A 80 5.09 3.12 7.07
N MET A 81 6.36 3.37 6.81
CA MET A 81 6.92 3.35 5.46
C MET A 81 8.29 2.66 5.42
N GLY A 82 8.75 2.35 4.23
CA GLY A 82 10.02 1.66 3.96
C GLY A 82 9.92 0.85 2.68
N LEU A 83 11.03 0.29 2.21
CA LEU A 83 10.98 -0.61 1.06
C LEU A 83 9.97 -1.73 1.27
N PRO A 84 9.25 -2.18 0.23
CA PRO A 84 8.45 -3.39 0.35
C PRO A 84 9.31 -4.54 0.88
N ARG A 85 8.71 -5.41 1.69
CA ARG A 85 9.41 -6.56 2.30
C ARG A 85 10.51 -6.18 3.31
N SER A 86 10.53 -4.94 3.78
CA SER A 86 11.45 -4.50 4.85
C SER A 86 10.94 -4.77 6.28
N GLY A 87 9.78 -5.42 6.46
CA GLY A 87 9.18 -5.66 7.77
C GLY A 87 8.09 -4.66 8.15
N THR A 88 7.71 -3.75 7.24
CA THR A 88 6.64 -2.77 7.45
C THR A 88 5.33 -3.41 7.90
N THR A 89 4.96 -4.58 7.38
CA THR A 89 3.72 -5.28 7.76
C THR A 89 3.77 -5.75 9.21
N PHE A 90 4.87 -6.39 9.65
CA PHE A 90 5.01 -6.84 11.02
C PHE A 90 5.00 -5.66 12.02
N LEU A 91 5.67 -4.56 11.67
CA LEU A 91 5.64 -3.33 12.47
C LEU A 91 4.24 -2.72 12.54
N PHE A 92 3.56 -2.64 11.40
CA PHE A 92 2.20 -2.12 11.29
C PHE A 92 1.19 -2.93 12.10
N ASP A 93 1.24 -4.25 11.98
CA ASP A 93 0.34 -5.15 12.71
C ASP A 93 0.61 -5.09 14.22
N LEU A 94 1.89 -4.98 14.61
CA LEU A 94 2.27 -4.85 16.02
C LEU A 94 1.76 -3.54 16.62
N LEU A 95 1.91 -2.40 15.92
CA LEU A 95 1.35 -1.12 16.32
C LEU A 95 -0.19 -1.15 16.33
N SER A 96 -0.82 -1.90 15.41
CA SER A 96 -2.28 -2.05 15.37
C SER A 96 -2.88 -2.80 16.58
N CYS A 97 -2.03 -3.39 17.45
CA CYS A 97 -2.48 -3.93 18.74
C CYS A 97 -2.85 -2.83 19.75
N ASP A 98 -2.47 -1.58 19.50
CA ASP A 98 -2.83 -0.45 20.35
C ASP A 98 -4.20 0.12 19.95
N GLU A 99 -5.15 0.13 20.88
CA GLU A 99 -6.51 0.61 20.66
C GLU A 99 -6.59 2.13 20.38
N GLN A 100 -5.54 2.90 20.68
CA GLN A 100 -5.44 4.31 20.30
C GLN A 100 -5.38 4.49 18.78
N TYR A 101 -4.93 3.46 18.05
CA TYR A 101 -4.76 3.50 16.60
C TYR A 101 -5.92 2.83 15.87
N ARG A 102 -6.31 3.43 14.78
CA ARG A 102 -7.22 2.84 13.80
C ARG A 102 -6.55 2.76 12.44
N SER A 103 -6.71 1.65 11.77
CA SER A 103 -6.33 1.49 10.37
C SER A 103 -7.57 1.19 9.55
N PRO A 104 -7.68 1.66 8.30
CA PRO A 104 -8.75 1.25 7.40
C PRO A 104 -8.67 -0.25 7.15
N LEU A 105 -9.79 -0.95 7.35
CA LEU A 105 -9.87 -2.40 7.12
C LEU A 105 -10.12 -2.68 5.62
N PHE A 106 -9.67 -3.83 5.14
CA PHE A 106 -9.82 -4.21 3.73
C PHE A 106 -11.27 -4.08 3.25
N TRP A 107 -12.26 -4.53 4.04
CA TRP A 107 -13.68 -4.39 3.66
C TRP A 107 -14.15 -2.93 3.68
N GLU A 108 -13.64 -2.09 4.58
CA GLU A 108 -13.96 -0.65 4.64
C GLU A 108 -13.44 0.07 3.39
N ILE A 109 -12.24 -0.29 2.90
CA ILE A 109 -11.69 0.29 1.67
C ILE A 109 -12.46 -0.19 0.44
N THR A 110 -12.88 -1.46 0.43
CA THR A 110 -13.51 -2.05 -0.76
C THR A 110 -15.02 -1.79 -0.86
N ARG A 111 -15.71 -1.60 0.28
CA ARG A 111 -17.17 -1.44 0.38
C ARG A 111 -17.57 -0.45 1.47
N PRO A 112 -17.05 0.80 1.46
CA PRO A 112 -17.28 1.74 2.56
C PRO A 112 -18.74 2.22 2.64
N PHE A 113 -19.38 2.47 1.49
CA PHE A 113 -20.64 3.19 1.45
C PHE A 113 -21.86 2.32 1.16
N PRO A 114 -23.07 2.75 1.69
CA PRO A 114 -23.22 3.75 2.73
C PRO A 114 -22.49 3.35 4.01
N LEU A 115 -22.05 4.30 4.84
CA LEU A 115 -21.39 3.97 6.11
C LEU A 115 -22.33 3.10 6.97
N VAL A 116 -21.74 2.09 7.62
CA VAL A 116 -22.49 1.13 8.45
C VAL A 116 -21.76 0.87 9.74
N GLU A 117 -22.50 0.78 10.84
CA GLU A 117 -21.94 0.49 12.15
C GLU A 117 -21.20 -0.85 12.17
N LYS A 118 -20.00 -0.85 12.78
CA LYS A 118 -19.20 -2.08 12.97
C LYS A 118 -20.02 -3.13 13.74
N GLY A 119 -19.91 -4.39 13.32
CA GLY A 119 -20.66 -5.49 13.91
C GLY A 119 -22.14 -5.60 13.49
N SER A 120 -22.68 -4.61 12.77
CA SER A 120 -24.03 -4.65 12.21
C SER A 120 -24.23 -5.83 11.23
N LYS A 121 -25.51 -6.16 10.95
CA LYS A 121 -25.82 -7.21 9.95
C LYS A 121 -25.28 -6.87 8.57
N GLU A 122 -25.33 -5.59 8.18
CA GLU A 122 -24.80 -5.16 6.87
C GLU A 122 -23.28 -5.18 6.83
N ALA A 123 -22.57 -4.79 7.90
CA ALA A 123 -21.12 -4.94 7.99
C ALA A 123 -20.70 -6.42 7.84
N LYS A 124 -21.33 -7.33 8.60
CA LYS A 124 -21.08 -8.77 8.49
C LYS A 124 -21.32 -9.32 7.08
N LYS A 125 -22.35 -8.83 6.38
CA LYS A 125 -22.61 -9.21 5.00
C LYS A 125 -21.50 -8.73 4.06
N ARG A 126 -21.01 -7.49 4.19
CA ARG A 126 -19.91 -6.94 3.38
C ARG A 126 -18.60 -7.69 3.63
N ILE A 127 -18.27 -7.98 4.89
CA ILE A 127 -17.12 -8.79 5.28
C ILE A 127 -17.18 -10.18 4.61
N LYS A 128 -18.32 -10.85 4.69
CA LYS A 128 -18.53 -12.16 4.05
C LYS A 128 -18.36 -12.10 2.53
N GLN A 129 -18.90 -11.04 1.90
CA GLN A 129 -18.78 -10.85 0.45
C GLN A 129 -17.33 -10.57 0.05
N THR A 130 -16.62 -9.73 0.80
CA THR A 130 -15.20 -9.42 0.56
C THR A 130 -14.34 -10.68 0.71
N ASN A 131 -14.53 -11.47 1.75
CA ASN A 131 -13.81 -12.74 1.94
C ASN A 131 -14.10 -13.75 0.83
N ARG A 132 -15.32 -13.78 0.29
CA ARG A 132 -15.66 -14.62 -0.88
C ARG A 132 -14.91 -14.17 -2.14
N GLU A 133 -14.78 -12.88 -2.38
CA GLU A 133 -14.05 -12.35 -3.53
C GLU A 133 -12.54 -12.58 -3.40
N LEU A 134 -11.98 -12.39 -2.20
CA LEU A 134 -10.62 -12.77 -1.90
C LEU A 134 -10.39 -14.27 -2.15
N GLY A 135 -11.32 -15.12 -1.72
CA GLY A 135 -11.28 -16.55 -1.99
C GLY A 135 -11.31 -16.92 -3.47
N LEU A 136 -12.00 -16.12 -4.31
CA LEU A 136 -11.98 -16.28 -5.76
C LEU A 136 -10.64 -15.83 -6.36
N ALA A 137 -10.11 -14.68 -5.94
CA ALA A 137 -8.82 -14.17 -6.40
C ALA A 137 -7.67 -15.16 -6.14
N ARG A 138 -7.72 -15.85 -5.00
CA ARG A 138 -6.78 -16.92 -4.61
C ARG A 138 -6.67 -18.04 -5.64
N LYS A 139 -7.75 -18.36 -6.36
CA LYS A 139 -7.73 -19.42 -7.40
C LYS A 139 -6.90 -19.02 -8.61
N PHE A 140 -6.78 -17.73 -8.88
CA PHE A 140 -5.99 -17.19 -10.00
C PHE A 140 -4.56 -16.84 -9.61
N ILE A 141 -4.33 -16.53 -8.34
CA ILE A 141 -3.01 -16.16 -7.79
C ILE A 141 -2.76 -16.99 -6.51
N PRO A 142 -2.51 -18.32 -6.63
CA PRO A 142 -2.44 -19.22 -5.47
C PRO A 142 -1.35 -18.85 -4.46
N ASN A 143 -0.20 -18.36 -4.94
CA ASN A 143 0.96 -18.04 -4.12
C ASN A 143 0.86 -16.69 -3.40
N LEU A 144 -0.10 -15.82 -3.77
CA LEU A 144 -0.25 -14.50 -3.16
C LEU A 144 -0.42 -14.58 -1.66
N LEU A 145 -1.16 -15.56 -1.18
CA LEU A 145 -1.47 -15.70 0.25
C LEU A 145 -0.38 -16.32 1.10
N GLY A 146 0.51 -17.10 0.49
CA GLY A 146 1.71 -17.55 1.18
C GLY A 146 2.70 -16.41 1.44
N MET A 147 2.55 -15.31 0.69
CA MET A 147 3.43 -14.14 0.73
C MET A 147 2.78 -12.93 1.40
N HIS A 148 1.45 -12.83 1.37
CA HIS A 148 0.69 -11.72 1.93
C HIS A 148 -0.64 -12.21 2.49
N HIS A 149 -0.77 -12.17 3.82
CA HIS A 149 -1.99 -12.60 4.50
C HIS A 149 -3.04 -11.48 4.39
N ILE A 150 -4.11 -11.73 3.63
CA ILE A 150 -5.19 -10.77 3.39
C ILE A 150 -6.52 -11.36 3.83
N HIS A 151 -7.24 -10.64 4.68
CA HIS A 151 -8.59 -10.96 5.13
C HIS A 151 -9.43 -9.68 5.21
N ALA A 152 -10.75 -9.79 5.05
CA ALA A 152 -11.62 -8.60 5.01
C ALA A 152 -11.50 -7.67 6.23
N GLU A 153 -11.25 -8.23 7.41
CA GLU A 153 -11.18 -7.50 8.69
C GLU A 153 -9.75 -7.14 9.11
N MET A 154 -8.77 -7.35 8.24
CA MET A 154 -7.40 -6.91 8.52
C MET A 154 -7.19 -5.45 8.09
N PRO A 155 -6.33 -4.73 8.81
CA PRO A 155 -5.78 -3.46 8.36
C PRO A 155 -5.15 -3.60 6.96
N GLU A 156 -5.33 -2.59 6.10
CA GLU A 156 -4.86 -2.66 4.72
C GLU A 156 -4.06 -1.42 4.33
N GLU A 157 -3.24 -1.55 3.29
CA GLU A 157 -2.34 -0.51 2.81
C GLU A 157 -3.08 0.64 2.11
N CYS A 158 -2.55 1.85 2.27
CA CYS A 158 -3.06 3.05 1.58
C CYS A 158 -2.98 2.94 0.06
N SER A 159 -2.07 2.12 -0.47
CA SER A 159 -1.98 1.84 -1.90
C SER A 159 -3.30 1.37 -2.51
N LEU A 160 -4.13 0.63 -1.73
CA LEU A 160 -5.48 0.24 -2.16
C LEU A 160 -6.46 1.43 -2.14
N ILE A 161 -6.35 2.35 -1.19
CA ILE A 161 -7.13 3.60 -1.17
C ILE A 161 -6.75 4.46 -2.38
N ASN A 162 -5.46 4.62 -2.64
CA ASN A 162 -4.90 5.44 -3.72
C ASN A 162 -5.33 4.96 -5.13
N THR A 163 -5.74 3.68 -5.27
CA THR A 163 -6.32 3.20 -6.53
C THR A 163 -7.62 3.92 -6.94
N MET A 164 -8.31 4.62 -6.03
CA MET A 164 -9.46 5.46 -6.36
C MET A 164 -9.09 6.64 -7.27
N ASN A 165 -7.85 7.10 -7.17
CA ASN A 165 -7.30 8.15 -8.01
C ASN A 165 -6.43 7.62 -9.16
N VAL A 166 -6.42 6.30 -9.33
CA VAL A 166 -5.64 5.59 -10.35
C VAL A 166 -4.13 5.92 -10.28
N ARG A 167 -3.62 6.36 -9.13
CA ARG A 167 -2.19 6.57 -8.84
C ARG A 167 -1.79 5.58 -7.73
N SER A 168 -1.35 4.37 -8.13
CA SER A 168 -0.92 3.34 -7.18
C SER A 168 0.03 2.35 -7.84
N PHE A 169 1.09 1.96 -7.13
CA PHE A 169 2.03 0.94 -7.59
C PHE A 169 1.39 -0.47 -7.68
N ILE A 170 0.23 -0.69 -7.06
CA ILE A 170 -0.51 -1.96 -7.19
C ILE A 170 -0.71 -2.35 -8.66
N PHE A 171 -1.01 -1.39 -9.53
CA PHE A 171 -1.22 -1.66 -10.95
C PHE A 171 0.04 -2.18 -11.64
N MET A 172 1.22 -1.70 -11.22
CA MET A 172 2.52 -2.21 -11.70
C MET A 172 2.75 -3.66 -11.25
N CYS A 173 2.32 -4.01 -10.03
CA CYS A 173 2.42 -5.40 -9.57
C CYS A 173 1.50 -6.34 -10.36
N MET A 174 0.38 -5.84 -10.89
CA MET A 174 -0.60 -6.66 -11.61
C MET A 174 -0.17 -7.01 -13.05
N ALA A 175 0.57 -6.13 -13.70
CA ALA A 175 0.96 -6.32 -15.10
C ALA A 175 2.21 -5.50 -15.45
N ASN A 176 2.93 -5.93 -16.50
CA ASN A 176 3.99 -5.13 -17.08
C ASN A 176 3.42 -3.81 -17.63
N SER A 177 3.93 -2.68 -17.17
CA SER A 177 3.36 -1.36 -17.48
C SER A 177 4.41 -0.24 -17.41
N PRO A 178 5.51 -0.33 -18.19
CA PRO A 178 6.64 0.58 -18.08
C PRO A 178 6.28 2.06 -18.36
N SER A 179 5.37 2.33 -19.28
CA SER A 179 4.94 3.72 -19.54
C SER A 179 4.10 4.30 -18.38
N TYR A 180 3.27 3.48 -17.72
CA TYR A 180 2.55 3.90 -16.53
C TYR A 180 3.47 4.03 -15.31
N GLU A 181 4.48 3.17 -15.18
CA GLU A 181 5.53 3.29 -14.16
C GLU A 181 6.28 4.62 -14.29
N LYS A 182 6.71 4.97 -15.52
CA LYS A 182 7.34 6.26 -15.80
C LYS A 182 6.44 7.43 -15.42
N PHE A 183 5.15 7.35 -15.71
CA PHE A 183 4.17 8.34 -15.29
C PHE A 183 4.12 8.47 -13.76
N LEU A 184 4.04 7.36 -13.01
CA LEU A 184 3.99 7.38 -11.54
C LEU A 184 5.23 8.01 -10.89
N LYS A 185 6.40 7.88 -11.50
CA LYS A 185 7.63 8.52 -10.98
C LYS A 185 7.61 10.04 -11.07
N THR A 186 6.82 10.61 -11.99
CA THR A 186 6.88 12.05 -12.31
C THR A 186 5.59 12.81 -12.04
N CYS A 187 4.47 12.12 -11.82
CA CYS A 187 3.20 12.78 -11.57
C CYS A 187 3.07 13.26 -10.11
N ASP A 188 2.29 14.34 -9.95
CA ASP A 188 1.93 14.88 -8.63
C ASP A 188 0.91 13.96 -7.92
N PHE A 189 1.16 13.64 -6.66
CA PHE A 189 0.29 12.83 -5.81
C PHE A 189 -0.61 13.66 -4.86
N SER A 190 -0.56 14.98 -4.90
CA SER A 190 -1.33 15.86 -4.01
C SER A 190 -2.83 15.54 -4.04
N ASP A 191 -3.41 15.40 -5.22
CA ASP A 191 -4.82 15.02 -5.37
C ASP A 191 -5.11 13.62 -4.79
N THR A 192 -4.16 12.70 -4.96
CA THR A 192 -4.31 11.32 -4.44
C THR A 192 -4.41 11.32 -2.92
N PHE A 193 -3.54 12.08 -2.24
CA PHE A 193 -3.59 12.17 -0.79
C PHE A 193 -4.74 13.05 -0.30
N MET A 194 -5.19 14.02 -1.08
CA MET A 194 -6.42 14.74 -0.78
C MET A 194 -7.64 13.81 -0.79
N TRP A 195 -7.75 12.91 -1.78
CA TRP A 195 -8.82 11.90 -1.80
C TRP A 195 -8.66 10.86 -0.69
N GLN A 196 -7.44 10.48 -0.34
CA GLN A 196 -7.16 9.64 0.83
C GLN A 196 -7.65 10.33 2.11
N LYS A 197 -7.33 11.61 2.30
CA LYS A 197 -7.79 12.42 3.45
C LYS A 197 -9.31 12.47 3.53
N ARG A 198 -9.99 12.77 2.43
CA ARG A 198 -11.48 12.77 2.35
C ARG A 198 -12.06 11.39 2.72
N PHE A 199 -11.39 10.32 2.31
CA PHE A 199 -11.81 8.96 2.66
C PHE A 199 -11.69 8.69 4.16
N LEU A 200 -10.61 9.08 4.80
CA LEU A 200 -10.42 8.97 6.25
C LEU A 200 -11.44 9.82 7.01
N GLN A 201 -11.67 11.06 6.59
CA GLN A 201 -12.71 11.94 7.14
C GLN A 201 -14.10 11.31 7.08
N ALA A 202 -14.43 10.66 5.96
CA ALA A 202 -15.71 9.95 5.82
C ALA A 202 -15.82 8.77 6.80
N LEU A 203 -14.74 7.98 6.99
CA LEU A 203 -14.73 6.90 7.96
C LEU A 203 -14.83 7.40 9.41
N GLU A 204 -14.29 8.58 9.74
CA GLU A 204 -14.41 9.20 11.07
C GLU A 204 -15.84 9.61 11.42
N MET A 205 -16.69 9.84 10.43
CA MET A 205 -18.12 10.07 10.69
C MET A 205 -18.82 8.87 11.36
N GLN A 206 -18.22 7.71 11.26
CA GLN A 206 -18.69 6.48 11.89
C GLN A 206 -17.98 6.21 13.22
N GLU A 207 -16.65 6.34 13.23
CA GLU A 207 -15.81 6.09 14.39
C GLU A 207 -14.52 6.89 14.27
N LYS A 208 -14.36 7.87 15.14
CA LYS A 208 -13.17 8.73 15.16
C LYS A 208 -12.08 8.08 16.02
N PRO A 209 -10.88 7.81 15.46
CA PRO A 209 -9.75 7.33 16.23
C PRO A 209 -9.07 8.47 17.00
N GLU A 210 -8.19 8.13 17.93
CA GLU A 210 -7.23 9.10 18.45
C GLU A 210 -6.19 9.44 17.39
N LYS A 211 -5.68 8.42 16.66
CA LYS A 211 -4.74 8.57 15.56
C LYS A 211 -5.02 7.53 14.46
N TRP A 212 -4.83 7.93 13.23
CA TRP A 212 -4.74 6.96 12.13
C TRP A 212 -3.37 6.29 12.10
N LEU A 213 -3.35 4.98 12.01
CA LEU A 213 -2.14 4.22 11.67
C LEU A 213 -2.25 3.77 10.22
N LEU A 214 -1.37 4.28 9.37
CA LEU A 214 -1.41 4.10 7.93
C LEU A 214 -0.09 3.49 7.44
N LYS A 215 -0.17 2.66 6.40
CA LYS A 215 1.01 2.01 5.81
C LYS A 215 0.90 2.01 4.30
N ASP A 216 2.00 2.38 3.65
CA ASP A 216 2.20 2.15 2.22
C ASP A 216 3.70 2.25 1.92
N PRO A 217 4.32 1.24 1.32
CA PRO A 217 5.73 1.35 0.92
C PRO A 217 6.01 2.54 0.00
N SER A 218 5.08 2.89 -0.90
CA SER A 218 5.27 4.01 -1.83
C SER A 218 5.28 5.39 -1.17
N HIS A 219 4.83 5.50 0.07
CA HIS A 219 4.89 6.76 0.84
C HIS A 219 6.31 7.34 0.94
N ILE A 220 7.35 6.49 0.86
CA ILE A 220 8.75 6.95 0.92
C ILE A 220 9.09 7.96 -0.18
N SER A 221 8.46 7.90 -1.35
CA SER A 221 8.71 8.80 -2.48
C SER A 221 7.74 9.99 -2.56
N HIS A 222 6.87 10.18 -1.53
CA HIS A 222 5.82 11.20 -1.56
C HIS A 222 5.77 12.01 -0.26
N THR A 223 6.92 12.17 0.41
CA THR A 223 7.02 12.91 1.68
C THR A 223 6.49 14.34 1.57
N PRO A 224 6.82 15.15 0.54
CA PRO A 224 6.33 16.52 0.44
C PRO A 224 4.81 16.63 0.37
N GLU A 225 4.18 15.80 -0.46
CA GLU A 225 2.73 15.80 -0.64
C GLU A 225 2.01 15.29 0.61
N LEU A 226 2.59 14.30 1.32
CA LEU A 226 2.04 13.79 2.59
C LEU A 226 2.12 14.86 3.68
N VAL A 227 3.23 15.54 3.83
CA VAL A 227 3.41 16.62 4.82
C VAL A 227 2.46 17.79 4.52
N SER A 228 2.32 18.16 3.23
CA SER A 228 1.37 19.19 2.82
C SER A 228 -0.08 18.81 3.13
N THR A 229 -0.45 17.55 2.91
CA THR A 229 -1.83 17.06 3.14
C THR A 229 -2.13 16.85 4.64
N TYR A 230 -1.12 16.41 5.41
CA TYR A 230 -1.21 16.08 6.84
C TYR A 230 -0.07 16.73 7.62
N PRO A 231 -0.15 18.05 7.90
CA PRO A 231 0.96 18.78 8.55
C PRO A 231 1.38 18.23 9.92
N GLY A 232 0.44 17.59 10.63
CA GLY A 232 0.68 16.95 11.93
C GLY A 232 1.11 15.49 11.89
N ALA A 233 1.37 14.94 10.69
CA ALA A 233 1.73 13.53 10.52
C ALA A 233 3.06 13.18 11.19
N LYS A 234 3.16 11.92 11.65
CA LYS A 234 4.40 11.29 12.11
C LYS A 234 4.77 10.15 11.18
N PHE A 235 6.06 9.88 11.04
CA PHE A 235 6.59 8.89 10.09
C PHE A 235 7.50 7.90 10.81
N ILE A 236 7.27 6.62 10.59
CA ILE A 236 8.14 5.54 11.07
C ILE A 236 8.73 4.88 9.82
N HIS A 237 10.03 5.08 9.59
CA HIS A 237 10.71 4.54 8.42
C HIS A 237 11.56 3.34 8.84
N ILE A 238 11.15 2.14 8.39
CA ILE A 238 11.93 0.93 8.64
C ILE A 238 12.89 0.64 7.49
N HIS A 239 14.16 0.43 7.82
CA HIS A 239 15.26 0.22 6.90
C HIS A 239 15.70 -1.23 6.88
N ARG A 240 15.92 -1.78 5.69
CA ARG A 240 16.44 -3.13 5.49
C ARG A 240 17.36 -3.17 4.29
N ASN A 241 18.35 -4.09 4.31
CA ASN A 241 19.22 -4.35 3.18
C ASN A 241 18.42 -4.57 1.89
N PRO A 242 18.59 -3.72 0.84
CA PRO A 242 17.82 -3.76 -0.40
C PRO A 242 17.91 -5.08 -1.15
N VAL A 243 19.04 -5.78 -1.09
CA VAL A 243 19.26 -7.10 -1.72
C VAL A 243 18.15 -8.08 -1.34
N LYS A 244 17.79 -8.12 -0.04
CA LYS A 244 16.72 -8.99 0.47
C LYS A 244 15.32 -8.50 0.08
N SER A 245 15.13 -7.18 0.06
CA SER A 245 13.83 -6.57 -0.28
C SER A 245 13.51 -6.73 -1.77
N ILE A 246 14.43 -6.41 -2.65
CA ILE A 246 14.25 -6.44 -4.11
C ILE A 246 14.01 -7.87 -4.62
N GLY A 247 14.81 -8.85 -4.19
CA GLY A 247 14.60 -10.25 -4.58
C GLY A 247 13.24 -10.79 -4.13
N SER A 248 12.84 -10.52 -2.88
CA SER A 248 11.54 -10.95 -2.35
C SER A 248 10.36 -10.28 -3.06
N LEU A 249 10.49 -8.99 -3.41
CA LEU A 249 9.44 -8.24 -4.12
C LEU A 249 9.32 -8.71 -5.57
N SER A 250 10.44 -8.98 -6.26
CA SER A 250 10.44 -9.53 -7.61
C SER A 250 9.69 -10.86 -7.67
N SER A 251 9.92 -11.74 -6.68
CA SER A 251 9.21 -13.01 -6.56
C SER A 251 7.71 -12.85 -6.28
N LEU A 252 7.32 -11.90 -5.43
CA LEU A 252 5.92 -11.57 -5.20
C LEU A 252 5.25 -11.04 -6.48
N THR A 253 5.89 -10.11 -7.18
CA THR A 253 5.40 -9.53 -8.43
C THR A 253 5.25 -10.61 -9.51
N MET A 254 6.22 -11.51 -9.62
CA MET A 254 6.16 -12.66 -10.53
C MET A 254 4.94 -13.54 -10.25
N SER A 255 4.67 -13.83 -8.98
CA SER A 255 3.50 -14.63 -8.58
C SER A 255 2.17 -13.99 -8.98
N VAL A 256 2.07 -12.66 -8.84
CA VAL A 256 0.86 -11.91 -9.25
C VAL A 256 0.74 -11.87 -10.77
N ARG A 257 1.79 -11.47 -11.47
CA ARG A 257 1.78 -11.32 -12.94
C ARG A 257 1.54 -12.65 -13.65
N SER A 258 2.08 -13.77 -13.16
CA SER A 258 1.86 -15.11 -13.74
C SER A 258 0.40 -15.54 -13.72
N GLY A 259 -0.39 -15.10 -12.74
CA GLY A 259 -1.84 -15.37 -12.71
C GLY A 259 -2.65 -14.51 -13.69
N LEU A 260 -2.15 -13.31 -14.01
CA LEU A 260 -2.89 -12.27 -14.73
C LEU A 260 -2.39 -12.03 -16.17
N SER A 261 -1.22 -12.56 -16.56
CA SER A 261 -0.61 -12.35 -17.86
C SER A 261 -0.31 -13.68 -18.56
N ASN A 262 -0.32 -13.67 -19.90
CA ASN A 262 0.12 -14.81 -20.72
C ASN A 262 1.65 -14.90 -20.78
N HIS A 263 2.34 -13.87 -20.38
CA HIS A 263 3.79 -13.78 -20.43
C HIS A 263 4.27 -12.88 -19.30
N ALA A 264 4.79 -13.49 -18.23
CA ALA A 264 5.48 -12.84 -17.15
C ALA A 264 6.97 -13.18 -17.29
N ASP A 265 7.78 -12.19 -17.68
CA ASP A 265 9.22 -12.36 -17.81
C ASP A 265 9.89 -11.98 -16.49
N PRO A 266 10.62 -12.89 -15.84
CA PRO A 266 11.25 -12.60 -14.57
C PRO A 266 12.34 -11.52 -14.68
N HIS A 267 13.08 -11.43 -15.79
CA HIS A 267 14.12 -10.42 -15.98
C HIS A 267 13.52 -9.02 -16.19
N GLU A 268 12.42 -8.90 -16.94
CA GLU A 268 11.65 -7.64 -17.05
C GLU A 268 11.13 -7.21 -15.65
N ILE A 269 10.67 -8.16 -14.83
CA ILE A 269 10.18 -7.89 -13.47
C ILE A 269 11.32 -7.42 -12.57
N GLY A 270 12.45 -8.11 -12.56
CA GLY A 270 13.61 -7.74 -11.76
C GLY A 270 14.10 -6.32 -12.09
N ALA A 271 14.24 -6.03 -13.38
CA ALA A 271 14.67 -4.70 -13.85
C ALA A 271 13.69 -3.59 -13.45
N ALA A 272 12.38 -3.80 -13.62
CA ALA A 272 11.36 -2.82 -13.26
C ALA A 272 11.28 -2.60 -11.74
N VAL A 273 11.35 -3.66 -10.94
CA VAL A 273 11.34 -3.57 -9.47
C VAL A 273 12.58 -2.81 -8.98
N LEU A 274 13.77 -3.13 -9.51
CA LEU A 274 14.99 -2.44 -9.14
C LEU A 274 14.92 -0.95 -9.45
N ASP A 275 14.56 -0.60 -10.69
CA ASP A 275 14.51 0.78 -11.19
C ASP A 275 13.49 1.64 -10.43
N PHE A 276 12.30 1.10 -10.16
CA PHE A 276 11.26 1.87 -9.43
C PHE A 276 11.67 2.13 -7.97
N TRP A 277 12.18 1.13 -7.26
CA TRP A 277 12.48 1.27 -5.84
C TRP A 277 13.82 1.96 -5.58
N GLN A 278 14.78 1.89 -6.52
CA GLN A 278 15.95 2.76 -6.50
C GLN A 278 15.51 4.23 -6.57
N TYR A 279 14.68 4.59 -7.57
CA TYR A 279 14.13 5.94 -7.69
C TYR A 279 13.41 6.37 -6.39
N ALA A 280 12.54 5.51 -5.83
CA ALA A 280 11.77 5.82 -4.65
C ALA A 280 12.66 6.11 -3.42
N ILE A 281 13.73 5.35 -3.23
CA ILE A 281 14.68 5.53 -2.13
C ILE A 281 15.50 6.82 -2.32
N GLU A 282 16.04 7.07 -3.51
CA GLU A 282 16.81 8.30 -3.78
C GLU A 282 15.95 9.55 -3.56
N LYS A 283 14.70 9.53 -4.05
CA LYS A 283 13.74 10.60 -3.78
C LYS A 283 13.45 10.74 -2.28
N SER A 284 13.28 9.63 -1.56
CA SER A 284 13.07 9.64 -0.11
C SER A 284 14.22 10.31 0.66
N ILE A 285 15.47 10.01 0.29
CA ILE A 285 16.66 10.59 0.93
C ILE A 285 16.67 12.11 0.73
N SER A 286 16.39 12.58 -0.48
CA SER A 286 16.32 14.02 -0.79
C SER A 286 15.18 14.70 -0.06
N ASP A 287 13.94 14.22 -0.26
CA ASP A 287 12.72 14.88 0.21
C ASP A 287 12.67 14.97 1.74
N ARG A 288 13.07 13.90 2.45
CA ARG A 288 13.00 13.89 3.92
C ARG A 288 13.90 14.93 4.57
N SER A 289 15.05 15.21 3.99
CA SER A 289 15.98 16.22 4.51
C SER A 289 15.45 17.65 4.38
N GLU A 290 14.57 17.89 3.42
CA GLU A 290 13.99 19.20 3.14
C GLU A 290 12.63 19.42 3.82
N HIS A 291 11.85 18.34 4.04
CA HIS A 291 10.44 18.45 4.41
C HIS A 291 10.09 17.85 5.78
N LEU A 292 10.99 17.10 6.42
CA LEU A 292 10.74 16.50 7.74
C LEU A 292 11.71 17.01 8.80
N THR A 293 11.18 17.31 9.96
CA THR A 293 11.99 17.54 11.17
C THR A 293 12.31 16.22 11.87
N SER A 294 13.37 16.19 12.68
CA SER A 294 13.70 15.02 13.49
C SER A 294 12.60 14.60 14.46
N GLU A 295 11.69 15.49 14.83
CA GLU A 295 10.55 15.20 15.70
C GLU A 295 9.37 14.55 14.94
N GLN A 296 9.36 14.63 13.62
CA GLN A 296 8.31 14.07 12.78
C GLN A 296 8.62 12.64 12.29
N ILE A 297 9.89 12.23 12.28
CA ILE A 297 10.29 10.93 11.75
C ILE A 297 11.24 10.19 12.69
N ILE A 298 11.05 8.88 12.79
CA ILE A 298 11.99 7.96 13.43
C ILE A 298 12.41 6.87 12.44
N ASP A 299 13.69 6.55 12.45
CA ASP A 299 14.30 5.46 11.66
C ASP A 299 14.42 4.19 12.51
N ILE A 300 13.99 3.07 11.96
CA ILE A 300 14.05 1.75 12.59
C ILE A 300 14.89 0.81 11.74
N ASP A 301 15.95 0.25 12.31
CA ASP A 301 16.71 -0.80 11.64
C ASP A 301 15.97 -2.14 11.77
N TYR A 302 15.71 -2.79 10.64
CA TYR A 302 15.06 -4.10 10.61
C TYR A 302 15.80 -5.16 11.44
N ARG A 303 17.14 -5.12 11.48
CA ARG A 303 17.98 -6.07 12.24
C ARG A 303 17.69 -5.96 13.75
N ASP A 304 17.56 -4.75 14.25
CA ASP A 304 17.26 -4.50 15.65
C ASP A 304 15.79 -4.77 15.96
N PHE A 305 14.90 -4.41 15.03
CA PHE A 305 13.46 -4.62 15.17
C PHE A 305 13.09 -6.10 15.32
N ILE A 306 13.60 -6.99 14.46
CA ILE A 306 13.29 -8.42 14.58
C ILE A 306 13.95 -9.08 15.79
N LYS A 307 15.06 -8.51 16.28
CA LYS A 307 15.78 -9.02 17.44
C LYS A 307 15.07 -8.68 18.75
N ASN A 308 14.58 -7.46 18.86
CA ASN A 308 13.89 -6.93 20.05
C ASN A 308 12.69 -6.05 19.68
N PRO A 309 11.57 -6.62 19.16
CA PRO A 309 10.46 -5.83 18.64
C PRO A 309 9.87 -4.84 19.66
N LEU A 310 9.63 -5.28 20.90
CA LEU A 310 9.02 -4.42 21.92
C LEU A 310 9.93 -3.27 22.36
N GLU A 311 11.25 -3.45 22.31
CA GLU A 311 12.16 -2.37 22.62
C GLU A 311 12.13 -1.28 21.55
N GLN A 312 12.05 -1.66 20.28
CA GLN A 312 11.88 -0.71 19.17
C GLN A 312 10.52 0.01 19.25
N ILE A 313 9.45 -0.69 19.65
CA ILE A 313 8.15 -0.05 19.92
C ILE A 313 8.27 1.01 21.03
N LYS A 314 8.92 0.70 22.16
CA LYS A 314 9.13 1.68 23.25
C LYS A 314 9.88 2.92 22.76
N GLN A 315 10.92 2.74 21.92
CA GLN A 315 11.65 3.85 21.32
C GLN A 315 10.75 4.72 20.43
N ILE A 316 9.86 4.11 19.61
CA ILE A 316 8.90 4.84 18.80
C ILE A 316 7.98 5.70 19.67
N TYR A 317 7.39 5.11 20.71
CA TYR A 317 6.48 5.83 21.61
C TYR A 317 7.19 6.95 22.37
N GLN A 318 8.40 6.70 22.86
CA GLN A 318 9.23 7.70 23.52
C GLN A 318 9.60 8.85 22.57
N HIS A 319 10.00 8.55 21.33
CA HIS A 319 10.39 9.54 20.34
C HIS A 319 9.25 10.52 20.02
N PHE A 320 8.03 10.01 19.86
CA PHE A 320 6.87 10.83 19.54
C PHE A 320 6.14 11.36 20.80
N ASN A 321 6.64 11.05 21.98
CA ASN A 321 6.01 11.36 23.26
C ASN A 321 4.56 10.84 23.35
N PHE A 322 4.36 9.58 22.92
CA PHE A 322 3.08 8.88 23.01
C PHE A 322 3.01 8.05 24.30
N GLU A 323 1.79 7.85 24.80
CA GLU A 323 1.56 6.99 25.96
C GLU A 323 1.53 5.52 25.53
N LEU A 324 2.32 4.66 26.20
CA LEU A 324 2.39 3.22 25.96
C LEU A 324 1.95 2.47 27.22
N SER A 325 0.74 1.91 27.20
CA SER A 325 0.20 1.19 28.34
C SER A 325 0.81 -0.22 28.51
N GLN A 326 0.80 -0.73 29.73
CA GLN A 326 1.19 -2.13 29.99
C GLN A 326 0.23 -3.13 29.32
N SER A 327 -1.04 -2.79 29.18
CA SER A 327 -2.02 -3.60 28.45
C SER A 327 -1.63 -3.73 26.98
N THR A 328 -1.29 -2.61 26.32
CA THR A 328 -0.82 -2.58 24.92
C THR A 328 0.43 -3.45 24.74
N LEU A 329 1.42 -3.32 25.62
CA LEU A 329 2.63 -4.16 25.59
C LEU A 329 2.29 -5.64 25.75
N GLY A 330 1.33 -5.99 26.59
CA GLY A 330 0.85 -7.36 26.75
C GLY A 330 0.20 -7.91 25.48
N GLN A 331 -0.64 -7.11 24.80
CA GLN A 331 -1.28 -7.49 23.53
C GLN A 331 -0.24 -7.68 22.42
N MET A 332 0.74 -6.78 22.34
CA MET A 332 1.85 -6.90 21.37
C MET A 332 2.70 -8.15 21.63
N GLN A 333 2.97 -8.51 22.90
CA GLN A 333 3.70 -9.73 23.21
C GLN A 333 2.91 -10.98 22.77
N VAL A 334 1.60 -11.03 23.02
CA VAL A 334 0.73 -12.12 22.55
C VAL A 334 0.76 -12.24 21.03
N TYR A 335 0.74 -11.11 20.30
CA TYR A 335 0.86 -11.10 18.85
C TYR A 335 2.19 -11.72 18.39
N ILE A 336 3.31 -11.31 18.98
CA ILE A 336 4.65 -11.83 18.67
C ILE A 336 4.71 -13.35 18.91
N ASP A 337 4.20 -13.81 20.05
CA ASP A 337 4.22 -15.24 20.43
C ASP A 337 3.40 -16.09 19.45
N ASN A 338 2.29 -15.56 18.95
CA ASN A 338 1.45 -16.25 17.96
C ASN A 338 2.12 -16.31 16.58
N GLN A 339 2.73 -15.21 16.12
CA GLN A 339 3.49 -15.19 14.86
C GLN A 339 4.65 -16.21 14.87
N SER A 340 5.31 -16.37 16.02
CA SER A 340 6.40 -17.34 16.19
C SER A 340 5.93 -18.78 16.07
N LYS A 341 4.68 -19.09 16.47
CA LYS A 341 4.08 -20.43 16.39
C LYS A 341 3.61 -20.80 14.98
N GLU A 342 3.12 -19.82 14.22
CA GLU A 342 2.61 -20.05 12.87
C GLU A 342 3.68 -20.42 11.86
N GLY A 343 4.95 -20.13 12.14
CA GLY A 343 6.12 -20.51 11.37
C GLY A 343 6.06 -20.02 9.93
N HIS A 344 6.74 -18.94 9.62
CA HIS A 344 6.86 -18.49 8.23
C HIS A 344 7.67 -19.50 7.43
N LYS A 345 7.04 -20.16 6.47
CA LYS A 345 7.79 -20.94 5.48
C LYS A 345 8.61 -19.99 4.66
N PRO A 346 9.95 -20.12 4.68
CA PRO A 346 10.79 -19.26 3.85
C PRO A 346 10.41 -19.46 2.38
N HIS A 347 10.11 -18.36 1.70
CA HIS A 347 9.93 -18.40 0.27
C HIS A 347 11.31 -18.35 -0.40
N HIS A 348 11.64 -19.40 -1.15
CA HIS A 348 12.91 -19.50 -1.85
C HIS A 348 12.83 -18.73 -3.19
N TYR A 349 13.75 -17.83 -3.38
CA TYR A 349 14.02 -17.09 -4.63
C TYR A 349 15.53 -16.79 -4.70
N SER A 350 16.05 -16.65 -5.91
CA SER A 350 17.37 -16.09 -6.14
C SER A 350 17.26 -14.76 -6.91
N LEU A 351 18.25 -13.89 -6.80
CA LEU A 351 18.30 -12.66 -7.60
C LEU A 351 18.52 -12.98 -9.08
N GLU A 352 19.31 -14.02 -9.34
CA GLU A 352 19.65 -14.49 -10.68
C GLU A 352 18.42 -14.93 -11.46
N ASP A 353 17.40 -15.50 -10.81
CA ASP A 353 16.11 -15.82 -11.43
C ASP A 353 15.45 -14.59 -12.07
N PHE A 354 15.78 -13.39 -11.58
CA PHE A 354 15.25 -12.11 -12.02
C PHE A 354 16.24 -11.28 -12.83
N GLY A 355 17.37 -11.88 -13.29
CA GLY A 355 18.41 -11.18 -14.05
C GLY A 355 19.14 -10.11 -13.25
N LEU A 356 19.18 -10.28 -11.93
CA LEU A 356 19.87 -9.43 -10.97
C LEU A 356 20.97 -10.25 -10.28
N ASP A 357 21.95 -9.56 -9.75
CA ASP A 357 22.94 -10.07 -8.83
C ASP A 357 23.08 -9.12 -7.62
N GLU A 358 23.81 -9.55 -6.61
CA GLU A 358 23.97 -8.76 -5.39
C GLU A 358 24.71 -7.45 -5.65
N ASP A 359 25.76 -7.48 -6.47
CA ASP A 359 26.59 -6.31 -6.78
C ASP A 359 25.76 -5.23 -7.48
N LYS A 360 24.94 -5.61 -8.47
CA LYS A 360 24.05 -4.70 -9.18
C LYS A 360 23.02 -4.03 -8.26
N VAL A 361 22.44 -4.78 -7.32
CA VAL A 361 21.52 -4.21 -6.33
C VAL A 361 22.26 -3.32 -5.35
N GLN A 362 23.43 -3.72 -4.86
CA GLN A 362 24.23 -2.89 -3.95
C GLN A 362 24.68 -1.58 -4.60
N GLU A 363 25.10 -1.62 -5.86
CA GLU A 363 25.45 -0.42 -6.63
C GLU A 363 24.24 0.53 -6.77
N ALA A 364 23.08 0.01 -7.18
CA ALA A 364 21.86 0.78 -7.33
C ALA A 364 21.41 1.49 -6.05
N PHE A 365 21.67 0.89 -4.87
CA PHE A 365 21.34 1.46 -3.57
C PHE A 365 22.58 1.95 -2.78
N SER A 366 23.69 2.27 -3.45
CA SER A 366 24.96 2.57 -2.79
C SER A 366 24.89 3.73 -1.79
N ASN A 367 24.14 4.81 -2.13
CA ASN A 367 23.92 5.94 -1.23
C ASN A 367 23.11 5.53 0.02
N TYR A 368 22.02 4.78 -0.17
CA TYR A 368 21.20 4.25 0.92
C TYR A 368 21.98 3.28 1.82
N ASN A 369 22.74 2.38 1.23
CA ASN A 369 23.57 1.41 1.96
C ASN A 369 24.62 2.11 2.82
N ARG A 370 25.25 3.19 2.30
CA ARG A 370 26.21 4.00 3.05
C ARG A 370 25.56 4.70 4.24
N ILE A 371 24.33 5.21 4.11
CA ILE A 371 23.61 5.91 5.19
C ILE A 371 23.24 4.92 6.31
N HIS A 372 22.79 3.70 5.96
CA HIS A 372 22.25 2.73 6.93
C HIS A 372 23.17 1.55 7.23
N ASN A 373 24.43 1.56 6.76
CA ASN A 373 25.45 0.52 7.00
C ASN A 373 24.98 -0.89 6.60
N PHE A 374 24.46 -1.03 5.37
CA PHE A 374 24.08 -2.30 4.75
C PHE A 374 25.13 -2.86 3.82
#